data_ca62c9d54eb4b328e881fbceb01d36fa
#
_entry.id   ca62c9d54eb4b328e881fbceb01d36fa
#
_cell.length_a   1.000
_cell.length_b   1.000
_cell.length_c   1.000
_cell.angle_alpha   90.00
_cell.angle_beta   90.00
_cell.angle_gamma   90.00
#
_symmetry.space_group_name_H-M   'P 1'
#
loop_
_entity.id
_entity.type
_entity.pdbx_description
1 polymer ?
#
loop_
_entity_poly.entity_id
_entity_poly.type
_entity_poly.pdbx_seq_one_letter_code
_entity_poly.pdbx_strand_id
1 'polypeptide(L)'
;MILRTVAVCTFLLILTAANLADWKTKRQIEPRVIQTNSASNSIKHPALNQTINDFNLADPSGNDFPFMQVRGDRLTVIAFLGAECPLAKLYGGRLETLSQEYRQDGVNFIGICSNAQDSQQDVTNFVAQHDLTFPVFKDKQHQIANQLKAIRTPEVFLLNSNQQVVYWGRIDDQYAIGIKKAKPKRSDLKIAIEESLSGKPVSVPIAESVGCHIGRLDVADVRTDVTFHEHIAPLLKKHCVSCHSNQNIAPFALFDYHEVVGWAPMIREVVEQQRMPPWFANPKHGTFKNNATLSSTEKAILLGWIESGCPPGQTPWVVDRETQENKNPQTQWEIPAPDKVFFISDQAHFIPAQGQVEYKYFLVDPKFKEDKFLQSVQVKPGNYAVVHHALVSLVLPGDESLGIGNCGVLINYAPGMQSTSLPAGMGIHVPAGAKFLFQMHYTPNGTTQRDRTSLGMTFADPNQVTSIVRGGAIANVGINIPPNSNNHQEVAELKIDRPVELLSLSPHMHLRGKAFRYEAFFPNGRRKVLLDIPKYDFNWQLRYLLETPLTLPPGTRIRCTAWYDNSTRNPANPDPQQQVRWGDQTTDEMLIGFYSIIERR
;
A
#
# COMPACT_ATOMS: atom_id res chain seq x y z
N MET A 1 20.34 -8.43 -79.04
CA MET A 1 19.77 -9.79 -79.09
C MET A 1 18.94 -9.94 -77.81
N ILE A 2 17.81 -9.31 -77.88
CA ILE A 2 16.80 -9.12 -76.84
C ILE A 2 15.52 -9.71 -77.42
N LEU A 3 14.73 -10.34 -76.68
CA LEU A 3 13.41 -10.94 -76.83
C LEU A 3 13.40 -12.46 -76.68
N ARG A 4 13.09 -12.84 -75.40
CA ARG A 4 12.23 -13.99 -75.06
C ARG A 4 12.33 -14.23 -73.57
N THR A 5 11.46 -13.55 -72.81
CA THR A 5 11.00 -14.01 -71.48
C THR A 5 9.96 -13.02 -70.88
N VAL A 6 8.81 -12.95 -71.55
CA VAL A 6 7.60 -12.30 -71.06
C VAL A 6 6.40 -13.14 -71.47
N ALA A 7 6.14 -14.24 -70.85
CA ALA A 7 4.90 -15.01 -71.08
C ALA A 7 4.61 -16.10 -70.03
N VAL A 8 5.10 -16.01 -68.75
CA VAL A 8 4.77 -17.02 -67.70
C VAL A 8 4.26 -16.41 -66.43
N CYS A 9 4.18 -15.09 -66.29
CA CYS A 9 3.70 -14.46 -65.00
C CYS A 9 2.25 -14.00 -65.03
N THR A 10 1.45 -14.28 -66.08
CA THR A 10 0.07 -13.76 -66.17
C THR A 10 -1.02 -14.78 -65.83
N PHE A 11 -0.68 -16.05 -65.46
CA PHE A 11 -1.69 -17.10 -65.19
C PHE A 11 -1.79 -17.52 -63.72
N LEU A 12 -0.95 -16.95 -62.83
CA LEU A 12 -1.01 -17.24 -61.38
C LEU A 12 -1.67 -16.13 -60.56
N LEU A 13 -2.14 -15.04 -61.13
CA LEU A 13 -2.77 -13.90 -60.45
C LEU A 13 -4.31 -13.89 -60.51
N ILE A 14 -4.94 -14.87 -61.19
CA ILE A 14 -6.43 -14.94 -61.31
C ILE A 14 -7.05 -15.94 -60.33
N LEU A 15 -6.28 -16.82 -59.70
CA LEU A 15 -6.81 -17.82 -58.75
C LEU A 15 -6.72 -17.39 -57.28
N THR A 16 -6.09 -16.25 -56.96
CA THR A 16 -6.03 -15.72 -55.58
C THR A 16 -7.02 -14.59 -55.29
N ALA A 17 -7.69 -14.04 -56.31
CA ALA A 17 -8.69 -12.98 -56.16
C ALA A 17 -10.10 -13.49 -55.84
N ALA A 18 -10.41 -14.77 -56.12
CA ALA A 18 -11.74 -15.35 -55.87
C ALA A 18 -11.92 -15.85 -54.43
N ASN A 19 -10.84 -16.13 -53.69
CA ASN A 19 -10.92 -16.56 -52.27
C ASN A 19 -10.81 -15.43 -51.26
N LEU A 20 -10.53 -14.20 -51.67
CA LEU A 20 -10.50 -13.01 -50.78
C LEU A 20 -11.81 -12.22 -50.78
N ALA A 21 -12.73 -12.50 -51.71
CA ALA A 21 -14.04 -11.84 -51.78
C ALA A 21 -15.09 -12.55 -50.86
N ASP A 22 -14.93 -13.82 -50.55
CA ASP A 22 -15.88 -14.57 -49.73
C ASP A 22 -15.59 -14.51 -48.22
N TRP A 23 -14.46 -13.96 -47.82
CA TRP A 23 -14.09 -13.75 -46.42
C TRP A 23 -14.54 -12.38 -45.87
N LYS A 24 -14.94 -11.44 -46.74
CA LYS A 24 -15.41 -10.10 -46.32
C LYS A 24 -16.93 -9.98 -46.12
N THR A 25 -17.71 -11.03 -46.41
CA THR A 25 -19.18 -10.95 -46.34
C THR A 25 -19.84 -11.74 -45.22
N LYS A 26 -19.06 -12.34 -44.28
CA LYS A 26 -19.64 -12.98 -43.06
C LYS A 26 -18.85 -12.56 -41.84
N ARG A 27 -19.21 -11.45 -41.26
CA ARG A 27 -19.22 -10.95 -39.88
C ARG A 27 -18.94 -9.43 -39.86
N GLN A 28 -19.89 -8.66 -40.32
CA GLN A 28 -20.12 -7.37 -39.68
C GLN A 28 -20.68 -7.71 -38.28
N ILE A 29 -19.77 -7.87 -37.32
CA ILE A 29 -20.10 -7.64 -35.91
C ILE A 29 -20.16 -6.13 -35.82
N GLU A 30 -21.39 -5.58 -35.92
CA GLU A 30 -21.62 -4.21 -35.47
C GLU A 30 -21.03 -4.10 -34.05
N PRO A 31 -20.20 -3.08 -33.80
CA PRO A 31 -19.84 -2.79 -32.42
C PRO A 31 -21.17 -2.49 -31.73
N ARG A 32 -21.64 -3.41 -30.86
CA ARG A 32 -22.61 -3.04 -29.86
C ARG A 32 -21.98 -1.89 -29.10
N VAL A 33 -22.39 -0.69 -29.46
CA VAL A 33 -22.28 0.46 -28.59
C VAL A 33 -23.02 0.02 -27.35
N ILE A 34 -22.27 -0.41 -26.34
CA ILE A 34 -22.77 -0.45 -24.98
C ILE A 34 -23.08 1.02 -24.72
N GLN A 35 -24.30 1.42 -24.97
CA GLN A 35 -24.85 2.59 -24.35
C GLN A 35 -24.68 2.31 -22.86
N THR A 36 -23.60 2.84 -22.29
CA THR A 36 -23.56 3.12 -20.87
C THR A 36 -24.71 4.08 -20.65
N ASN A 37 -25.86 3.52 -20.32
CA ASN A 37 -26.87 4.28 -19.62
C ASN A 37 -26.17 4.80 -18.36
N SER A 38 -25.69 6.02 -18.46
CA SER A 38 -25.40 6.87 -17.31
C SER A 38 -26.75 7.28 -16.69
N ALA A 39 -27.59 6.32 -16.35
CA ALA A 39 -28.44 6.48 -15.22
C ALA A 39 -27.46 6.64 -14.06
N SER A 40 -27.26 7.86 -13.58
CA SER A 40 -26.72 8.13 -12.27
C SER A 40 -27.56 7.31 -11.30
N ASN A 41 -27.10 6.11 -10.94
CA ASN A 41 -27.56 5.45 -9.74
C ASN A 41 -27.13 6.42 -8.63
N SER A 42 -28.02 7.35 -8.28
CA SER A 42 -27.84 8.20 -7.13
C SER A 42 -27.71 7.25 -5.95
N ILE A 43 -26.50 7.14 -5.42
CA ILE A 43 -26.22 6.37 -4.21
C ILE A 43 -27.21 6.85 -3.18
N LYS A 44 -28.07 5.97 -2.69
CA LYS A 44 -29.06 6.28 -1.65
C LYS A 44 -28.57 5.65 -0.36
N HIS A 45 -28.37 6.45 0.66
CA HIS A 45 -28.14 5.91 2.00
C HIS A 45 -29.46 5.78 2.76
N PRO A 46 -29.75 4.59 3.38
CA PRO A 46 -31.05 4.35 4.01
C PRO A 46 -31.40 5.29 5.16
N ALA A 47 -30.39 5.82 5.88
CA ALA A 47 -30.61 6.75 7.00
C ALA A 47 -30.83 8.21 6.53
N LEU A 48 -30.50 8.56 5.29
CA LEU A 48 -30.66 9.93 4.81
C LEU A 48 -32.12 10.35 4.83
N ASN A 49 -32.41 11.55 5.36
CA ASN A 49 -33.74 12.10 5.60
C ASN A 49 -34.59 11.33 6.62
N GLN A 50 -34.03 10.33 7.31
CA GLN A 50 -34.71 9.67 8.41
C GLN A 50 -34.44 10.42 9.72
N THR A 51 -35.46 10.50 10.58
CA THR A 51 -35.28 10.93 11.95
C THR A 51 -34.81 9.76 12.79
N ILE A 52 -33.72 9.95 13.53
CA ILE A 52 -33.21 8.90 14.42
C ILE A 52 -33.97 8.90 15.75
N ASN A 53 -34.20 7.72 16.30
CA ASN A 53 -34.75 7.57 17.63
C ASN A 53 -33.68 7.95 18.67
N ASP A 54 -34.14 8.38 19.85
CA ASP A 54 -33.24 8.59 20.98
C ASP A 54 -32.59 7.26 21.43
N PHE A 55 -31.38 7.33 21.93
CA PHE A 55 -30.59 6.19 22.38
C PHE A 55 -29.67 6.59 23.55
N ASN A 56 -29.23 5.58 24.30
CA ASN A 56 -28.24 5.79 25.35
C ASN A 56 -26.83 5.57 24.82
N LEU A 57 -25.92 6.41 25.29
CA LEU A 57 -24.48 6.40 25.01
C LEU A 57 -23.76 5.96 26.27
N ALA A 58 -22.94 4.93 26.21
CA ALA A 58 -22.08 4.53 27.33
C ALA A 58 -20.72 5.21 27.22
N ASP A 59 -20.36 5.99 28.24
CA ASP A 59 -19.01 6.59 28.32
C ASP A 59 -17.93 5.53 28.62
N PRO A 60 -16.64 5.89 28.53
CA PRO A 60 -15.54 5.01 28.88
C PRO A 60 -15.57 4.46 30.31
N SER A 61 -16.25 5.13 31.23
CA SER A 61 -16.41 4.69 32.63
C SER A 61 -17.63 3.79 32.85
N GLY A 62 -18.45 3.60 31.79
CA GLY A 62 -19.67 2.77 31.84
C GLY A 62 -20.92 3.51 32.28
N ASN A 63 -20.90 4.85 32.36
CA ASN A 63 -22.10 5.63 32.65
C ASN A 63 -22.93 5.82 31.38
N ASP A 64 -24.23 5.68 31.47
CA ASP A 64 -25.17 5.90 30.38
C ASP A 64 -25.63 7.36 30.29
N PHE A 65 -25.57 7.93 29.10
CA PHE A 65 -26.03 9.28 28.79
C PHE A 65 -27.08 9.21 27.68
N PRO A 66 -28.28 9.79 27.84
CA PRO A 66 -29.20 9.97 26.74
C PRO A 66 -28.57 10.84 25.64
N PHE A 67 -28.71 10.46 24.39
CA PHE A 67 -28.22 11.23 23.24
C PHE A 67 -28.71 12.68 23.28
N MET A 68 -29.94 12.89 23.75
CA MET A 68 -30.55 14.22 23.92
C MET A 68 -29.76 15.17 24.81
N GLN A 69 -28.93 14.68 25.74
CA GLN A 69 -28.08 15.50 26.62
C GLN A 69 -26.80 16.00 25.98
N VAL A 70 -26.33 15.31 24.93
CA VAL A 70 -25.04 15.60 24.30
C VAL A 70 -25.17 16.12 22.86
N ARG A 71 -26.38 16.11 22.30
CA ARG A 71 -26.64 16.66 20.97
C ARG A 71 -26.40 18.16 20.91
N GLY A 72 -26.17 18.70 19.74
CA GLY A 72 -26.10 20.14 19.50
C GLY A 72 -27.49 20.80 19.42
N ASP A 73 -27.55 22.06 19.80
CA ASP A 73 -28.81 22.84 19.75
C ASP A 73 -29.32 23.04 18.32
N ARG A 74 -28.37 23.17 17.36
CA ARG A 74 -28.70 23.39 15.94
C ARG A 74 -28.38 22.17 15.10
N LEU A 75 -27.16 21.62 15.24
CA LEU A 75 -26.69 20.49 14.46
C LEU A 75 -25.90 19.51 15.35
N THR A 76 -25.95 18.23 14.98
CA THR A 76 -25.10 17.20 15.62
C THR A 76 -24.32 16.45 14.56
N VAL A 77 -23.00 16.36 14.71
CA VAL A 77 -22.14 15.48 13.92
C VAL A 77 -21.90 14.19 14.70
N ILE A 78 -22.34 13.05 14.16
CA ILE A 78 -21.98 11.73 14.68
C ILE A 78 -20.87 11.17 13.79
N ALA A 79 -19.70 10.91 14.38
CA ALA A 79 -18.55 10.35 13.68
C ALA A 79 -18.28 8.92 14.17
N PHE A 80 -18.43 7.93 13.29
CA PHE A 80 -18.00 6.56 13.57
C PHE A 80 -16.48 6.45 13.44
N LEU A 81 -15.83 6.05 14.52
CA LEU A 81 -14.38 6.00 14.65
C LEU A 81 -13.93 4.58 14.97
N GLY A 82 -12.71 4.24 14.54
CA GLY A 82 -12.05 2.98 14.88
C GLY A 82 -10.65 3.26 15.42
N ALA A 83 -10.35 2.77 16.61
CA ALA A 83 -9.08 3.04 17.27
C ALA A 83 -7.87 2.55 16.45
N GLU A 84 -8.01 1.41 15.78
CA GLU A 84 -6.98 0.84 14.93
C GLU A 84 -7.13 1.19 13.44
N CYS A 85 -8.20 1.91 13.06
CA CYS A 85 -8.41 2.30 11.66
C CYS A 85 -7.42 3.38 11.21
N PRO A 86 -6.55 3.15 10.22
CA PRO A 86 -5.56 4.13 9.78
C PRO A 86 -6.16 5.44 9.30
N LEU A 87 -7.32 5.39 8.63
CA LEU A 87 -8.00 6.59 8.15
C LEU A 87 -8.64 7.36 9.31
N ALA A 88 -9.21 6.68 10.32
CA ALA A 88 -9.72 7.36 11.49
C ALA A 88 -8.60 8.09 12.26
N LYS A 89 -7.42 7.46 12.39
CA LYS A 89 -6.22 8.09 12.97
C LYS A 89 -5.81 9.36 12.21
N LEU A 90 -5.86 9.36 10.88
CA LEU A 90 -5.54 10.54 10.07
C LEU A 90 -6.57 11.68 10.21
N TYR A 91 -7.84 11.34 10.48
CA TYR A 91 -8.91 12.33 10.59
C TYR A 91 -9.19 12.81 12.02
N GLY A 92 -8.64 12.17 13.05
CA GLY A 92 -8.90 12.53 14.46
C GLY A 92 -8.68 14.02 14.75
N GLY A 93 -7.49 14.54 14.50
CA GLY A 93 -7.20 15.96 14.73
C GLY A 93 -7.99 16.93 13.85
N ARG A 94 -8.47 16.49 12.68
CA ARG A 94 -9.34 17.32 11.83
C ARG A 94 -10.75 17.40 12.38
N LEU A 95 -11.29 16.31 12.88
CA LEU A 95 -12.59 16.29 13.53
C LEU A 95 -12.58 17.18 14.78
N GLU A 96 -11.49 17.14 15.55
CA GLU A 96 -11.30 18.04 16.68
C GLU A 96 -11.29 19.51 16.24
N THR A 97 -10.52 19.85 15.20
CA THR A 97 -10.48 21.22 14.66
C THR A 97 -11.88 21.70 14.25
N LEU A 98 -12.65 20.89 13.53
CA LEU A 98 -14.02 21.21 13.14
C LEU A 98 -14.94 21.33 14.36
N SER A 99 -14.81 20.46 15.34
CA SER A 99 -15.58 20.52 16.59
C SER A 99 -15.40 21.86 17.30
N GLN A 100 -14.14 22.30 17.44
CA GLN A 100 -13.83 23.58 18.07
C GLN A 100 -14.32 24.77 17.23
N GLU A 101 -14.17 24.71 15.89
CA GLU A 101 -14.58 25.78 14.97
C GLU A 101 -16.08 26.09 15.07
N TYR A 102 -16.94 25.05 15.17
CA TYR A 102 -18.40 25.23 15.12
C TYR A 102 -19.11 25.11 16.48
N ARG A 103 -18.35 24.93 17.58
CA ARG A 103 -18.92 24.75 18.92
C ARG A 103 -19.83 25.92 19.36
N GLN A 104 -19.40 27.14 19.07
CA GLN A 104 -20.15 28.33 19.43
C GLN A 104 -21.39 28.56 18.54
N ASP A 105 -21.44 27.89 17.39
CA ASP A 105 -22.57 27.95 16.46
C ASP A 105 -23.68 26.93 16.80
N GLY A 106 -23.57 26.22 17.93
CA GLY A 106 -24.54 25.22 18.38
C GLY A 106 -24.43 23.89 17.65
N VAL A 107 -23.21 23.56 17.15
CA VAL A 107 -22.88 22.25 16.54
C VAL A 107 -22.08 21.43 17.53
N ASN A 108 -22.63 20.28 17.97
CA ASN A 108 -21.88 19.32 18.78
C ASN A 108 -21.37 18.16 17.94
N PHE A 109 -20.18 17.70 18.28
CA PHE A 109 -19.57 16.50 17.73
C PHE A 109 -19.62 15.36 18.75
N ILE A 110 -19.91 14.15 18.27
CA ILE A 110 -19.99 12.92 19.06
C ILE A 110 -19.24 11.84 18.28
N GLY A 111 -18.26 11.23 18.92
CA GLY A 111 -17.57 10.05 18.39
C GLY A 111 -18.27 8.77 18.83
N ILE A 112 -18.42 7.81 17.93
CA ILE A 112 -18.99 6.49 18.20
C ILE A 112 -17.98 5.42 17.76
N CYS A 113 -17.53 4.59 18.70
CA CYS A 113 -16.69 3.43 18.42
C CYS A 113 -17.53 2.14 18.48
N SER A 114 -17.91 1.64 17.30
CA SER A 114 -18.74 0.43 17.16
C SER A 114 -17.92 -0.82 16.83
N ASN A 115 -16.62 -0.74 16.62
CA ASN A 115 -15.78 -1.89 16.32
C ASN A 115 -15.75 -2.88 17.48
N ALA A 116 -16.09 -4.13 17.24
CA ALA A 116 -16.09 -5.18 18.28
C ALA A 116 -14.69 -5.46 18.83
N GLN A 117 -13.67 -5.38 17.98
CA GLN A 117 -12.26 -5.61 18.35
C GLN A 117 -11.62 -4.47 19.14
N ASP A 118 -12.12 -3.23 19.03
CA ASP A 118 -11.58 -2.10 19.79
C ASP A 118 -12.00 -2.23 21.27
N SER A 119 -11.05 -2.39 22.17
CA SER A 119 -11.32 -2.38 23.60
C SER A 119 -11.65 -0.97 24.10
N GLN A 120 -12.17 -0.86 25.33
CA GLN A 120 -12.40 0.43 25.99
C GLN A 120 -11.09 1.22 26.15
N GLN A 121 -9.98 0.51 26.43
CA GLN A 121 -8.66 1.13 26.57
C GLN A 121 -8.18 1.68 25.20
N ASP A 122 -8.43 0.98 24.10
CA ASP A 122 -8.04 1.45 22.77
C ASP A 122 -8.77 2.74 22.40
N VAL A 123 -10.08 2.84 22.73
CA VAL A 123 -10.85 4.07 22.55
C VAL A 123 -10.29 5.21 23.40
N THR A 124 -9.95 4.95 24.66
CA THR A 124 -9.36 5.95 25.56
C THR A 124 -8.00 6.43 25.03
N ASN A 125 -7.17 5.50 24.57
CA ASN A 125 -5.88 5.82 23.99
C ASN A 125 -6.03 6.65 22.71
N PHE A 126 -7.00 6.31 21.84
CA PHE A 126 -7.29 7.07 20.62
C PHE A 126 -7.71 8.51 20.93
N VAL A 127 -8.60 8.71 21.91
CA VAL A 127 -9.03 10.04 22.37
C VAL A 127 -7.83 10.86 22.85
N ALA A 128 -6.98 10.27 23.68
CA ALA A 128 -5.79 10.94 24.21
C ALA A 128 -4.74 11.25 23.13
N GLN A 129 -4.51 10.33 22.19
CA GLN A 129 -3.52 10.50 21.12
C GLN A 129 -3.88 11.60 20.12
N HIS A 130 -5.17 11.88 19.97
CA HIS A 130 -5.67 12.89 19.03
C HIS A 130 -6.18 14.15 19.72
N ASP A 131 -5.99 14.27 21.05
CA ASP A 131 -6.43 15.41 21.87
C ASP A 131 -7.90 15.76 21.66
N LEU A 132 -8.79 14.73 21.53
CA LEU A 132 -10.20 14.94 21.25
C LEU A 132 -10.90 15.51 22.50
N THR A 133 -11.56 16.67 22.34
CA THR A 133 -12.33 17.33 23.41
C THR A 133 -13.83 17.05 23.31
N PHE A 134 -14.32 16.56 22.19
CA PHE A 134 -15.69 16.07 22.07
C PHE A 134 -15.82 14.65 22.61
N PRO A 135 -17.00 14.26 23.16
CA PRO A 135 -17.18 12.94 23.76
C PRO A 135 -17.11 11.82 22.73
N VAL A 136 -16.43 10.71 23.10
CA VAL A 136 -16.38 9.47 22.30
C VAL A 136 -16.95 8.33 23.11
N PHE A 137 -17.90 7.60 22.55
CA PHE A 137 -18.67 6.54 23.21
C PHE A 137 -18.45 5.18 22.57
N LYS A 138 -18.53 4.11 23.36
CA LYS A 138 -18.48 2.74 22.88
C LYS A 138 -19.88 2.20 22.60
N ASP A 139 -20.13 1.81 21.34
CA ASP A 139 -21.39 1.17 20.89
C ASP A 139 -21.22 -0.37 20.89
N LYS A 140 -21.24 -0.98 22.09
CA LYS A 140 -20.93 -2.41 22.30
C LYS A 140 -21.87 -3.37 21.56
N GLN A 141 -23.13 -2.99 21.34
CA GLN A 141 -24.17 -3.80 20.73
C GLN A 141 -24.50 -3.36 19.31
N HIS A 142 -23.69 -2.49 18.71
CA HIS A 142 -23.90 -1.91 17.40
C HIS A 142 -25.28 -1.25 17.22
N GLN A 143 -25.90 -0.80 18.31
CA GLN A 143 -27.27 -0.22 18.25
C GLN A 143 -27.28 1.04 17.40
N ILE A 144 -26.32 1.94 17.62
CA ILE A 144 -26.21 3.22 16.92
C ILE A 144 -25.78 2.98 15.48
N ALA A 145 -24.79 2.10 15.26
CA ALA A 145 -24.36 1.72 13.92
C ALA A 145 -25.49 1.07 13.12
N ASN A 146 -26.33 0.23 13.76
CA ASN A 146 -27.47 -0.41 13.10
C ASN A 146 -28.60 0.59 12.76
N GLN A 147 -28.86 1.54 13.67
CA GLN A 147 -29.86 2.56 13.44
C GLN A 147 -29.49 3.51 12.30
N LEU A 148 -28.25 3.97 12.27
CA LEU A 148 -27.72 4.85 11.23
C LEU A 148 -27.26 4.09 9.97
N LYS A 149 -27.27 2.75 9.98
CA LYS A 149 -26.74 1.91 8.90
C LYS A 149 -25.27 2.20 8.57
N ALA A 150 -24.51 2.58 9.58
CA ALA A 150 -23.07 2.82 9.45
C ALA A 150 -22.32 1.50 9.16
N ILE A 151 -21.37 1.58 8.25
CA ILE A 151 -20.62 0.41 7.77
C ILE A 151 -19.11 0.58 7.83
N ARG A 152 -18.61 1.82 7.94
CA ARG A 152 -17.17 2.11 7.89
C ARG A 152 -16.71 3.04 9.01
N THR A 153 -15.39 3.13 9.17
CA THR A 153 -14.67 4.11 9.99
C THR A 153 -13.52 4.72 9.18
N PRO A 154 -13.36 6.09 9.13
CA PRO A 154 -14.31 7.08 9.63
C PRO A 154 -15.52 7.26 8.69
N GLU A 155 -16.69 7.40 9.27
CA GLU A 155 -17.93 7.70 8.57
C GLU A 155 -18.70 8.71 9.39
N VAL A 156 -19.26 9.75 8.76
CA VAL A 156 -19.93 10.83 9.50
C VAL A 156 -21.36 11.04 9.05
N PHE A 157 -22.21 11.39 10.01
CA PHE A 157 -23.60 11.76 9.83
C PHE A 157 -23.82 13.16 10.41
N LEU A 158 -24.46 14.05 9.66
CA LEU A 158 -24.90 15.35 10.15
C LEU A 158 -26.40 15.32 10.38
N LEU A 159 -26.82 15.65 11.59
CA LEU A 159 -28.22 15.72 12.00
C LEU A 159 -28.63 17.18 12.24
N ASN A 160 -29.84 17.52 11.82
CA ASN A 160 -30.45 18.79 12.16
C ASN A 160 -31.09 18.78 13.58
N SER A 161 -31.65 19.92 14.02
CA SER A 161 -32.29 20.05 15.33
C SER A 161 -33.45 19.08 15.55
N ASN A 162 -34.07 18.57 14.49
CA ASN A 162 -35.14 17.57 14.53
C ASN A 162 -34.61 16.15 14.49
N GLN A 163 -33.29 15.93 14.67
CA GLN A 163 -32.61 14.64 14.62
C GLN A 163 -32.72 13.94 13.24
N GLN A 164 -33.01 14.69 12.20
CA GLN A 164 -33.06 14.16 10.84
C GLN A 164 -31.67 14.19 10.22
N VAL A 165 -31.25 13.09 9.59
CA VAL A 165 -29.95 12.98 8.88
C VAL A 165 -30.01 13.80 7.60
N VAL A 166 -29.22 14.86 7.52
CA VAL A 166 -29.14 15.77 6.36
C VAL A 166 -27.88 15.57 5.52
N TYR A 167 -26.86 14.91 6.07
CA TYR A 167 -25.65 14.51 5.36
C TYR A 167 -25.14 13.17 5.87
N TRP A 168 -24.61 12.36 4.95
CA TRP A 168 -23.87 11.13 5.23
C TRP A 168 -22.64 11.02 4.35
N GLY A 169 -21.50 10.63 4.94
CA GLY A 169 -20.34 10.27 4.14
C GLY A 169 -18.99 10.54 4.80
N ARG A 170 -18.03 10.94 3.97
CA ARG A 170 -16.66 11.25 4.36
C ARG A 170 -16.53 12.65 4.97
N ILE A 171 -15.44 12.89 5.69
CA ILE A 171 -15.09 14.21 6.24
C ILE A 171 -14.68 15.16 5.10
N ASP A 172 -13.77 14.67 4.24
CA ASP A 172 -13.31 15.37 3.04
C ASP A 172 -12.69 14.36 2.04
N ASP A 173 -12.12 14.84 0.93
CA ASP A 173 -11.53 14.00 -0.12
C ASP A 173 -10.00 13.86 -0.03
N GLN A 174 -9.38 14.21 1.10
CA GLN A 174 -7.91 14.18 1.24
C GLN A 174 -7.36 12.76 1.30
N TYR A 175 -8.01 11.88 2.05
CA TYR A 175 -7.53 10.53 2.29
C TYR A 175 -8.48 9.48 1.71
N ALA A 176 -7.89 8.45 1.09
CA ALA A 176 -8.57 7.24 0.67
C ALA A 176 -7.62 6.05 0.80
N ILE A 177 -8.07 4.84 0.44
CA ILE A 177 -7.22 3.65 0.50
C ILE A 177 -6.01 3.84 -0.43
N GLY A 178 -4.80 3.81 0.15
CA GLY A 178 -3.55 4.02 -0.59
C GLY A 178 -3.34 5.45 -1.13
N ILE A 179 -4.18 6.42 -0.75
CA ILE A 179 -4.12 7.79 -1.26
C ILE A 179 -4.04 8.79 -0.10
N LYS A 180 -3.04 9.67 -0.15
CA LYS A 180 -2.84 10.78 0.76
C LYS A 180 -2.51 12.04 -0.05
N LYS A 181 -3.49 12.92 -0.25
CA LYS A 181 -3.27 14.21 -0.91
C LYS A 181 -2.64 15.20 0.07
N ALA A 182 -1.89 16.17 -0.42
CA ALA A 182 -1.31 17.22 0.42
C ALA A 182 -2.38 18.04 1.17
N LYS A 183 -3.52 18.28 0.52
CA LYS A 183 -4.69 18.96 1.09
C LYS A 183 -5.98 18.46 0.42
N PRO A 184 -7.14 18.57 1.08
CA PRO A 184 -8.40 18.26 0.43
C PRO A 184 -8.70 19.25 -0.70
N LYS A 185 -9.32 18.76 -1.77
CA LYS A 185 -9.91 19.60 -2.83
C LYS A 185 -11.33 20.04 -2.43
N ARG A 186 -12.02 19.22 -1.63
CA ARG A 186 -13.38 19.48 -1.13
C ARG A 186 -13.51 18.99 0.31
N SER A 187 -13.97 19.88 1.20
CA SER A 187 -14.25 19.58 2.60
C SER A 187 -15.75 19.32 2.77
N ASP A 188 -16.17 18.09 2.42
CA ASP A 188 -17.60 17.74 2.28
C ASP A 188 -18.41 17.96 3.57
N LEU A 189 -17.93 17.51 4.73
CA LEU A 189 -18.60 17.71 6.02
C LEU A 189 -18.68 19.20 6.39
N LYS A 190 -17.60 19.96 6.21
CA LYS A 190 -17.56 21.40 6.50
C LYS A 190 -18.62 22.14 5.68
N ILE A 191 -18.70 21.88 4.38
CA ILE A 191 -19.69 22.49 3.48
C ILE A 191 -21.11 22.12 3.93
N ALA A 192 -21.35 20.87 4.29
CA ALA A 192 -22.66 20.42 4.77
C ALA A 192 -23.09 21.13 6.07
N ILE A 193 -22.15 21.37 7.00
CA ILE A 193 -22.39 22.13 8.24
C ILE A 193 -22.76 23.60 7.89
N GLU A 194 -21.94 24.27 7.07
CA GLU A 194 -22.13 25.67 6.69
C GLU A 194 -23.44 25.90 5.95
N GLU A 195 -23.80 25.03 5.01
CA GLU A 195 -25.09 25.10 4.30
C GLU A 195 -26.26 24.89 5.26
N SER A 196 -26.20 23.91 6.15
CA SER A 196 -27.25 23.65 7.15
C SER A 196 -27.40 24.78 8.16
N LEU A 197 -26.31 25.36 8.67
CA LEU A 197 -26.31 26.52 9.56
C LEU A 197 -26.92 27.76 8.89
N SER A 198 -26.76 27.89 7.57
CA SER A 198 -27.34 28.97 6.77
C SER A 198 -28.81 28.71 6.37
N GLY A 199 -29.41 27.62 6.82
CA GLY A 199 -30.79 27.23 6.48
C GLY A 199 -30.94 26.74 5.04
N LYS A 200 -29.84 26.40 4.35
CA LYS A 200 -29.85 25.87 2.99
C LYS A 200 -29.89 24.34 3.01
N PRO A 201 -30.51 23.71 2.01
CA PRO A 201 -30.36 22.26 1.83
C PRO A 201 -28.90 21.93 1.50
N VAL A 202 -28.43 20.78 2.01
CA VAL A 202 -27.05 20.29 1.72
C VAL A 202 -26.92 19.98 0.23
N SER A 203 -26.02 20.66 -0.45
CA SER A 203 -25.82 20.54 -1.91
C SER A 203 -25.33 19.16 -2.35
N VAL A 204 -24.54 18.49 -1.51
CA VAL A 204 -24.07 17.11 -1.70
C VAL A 204 -24.38 16.31 -0.43
N PRO A 205 -25.62 15.80 -0.28
CA PRO A 205 -26.04 15.13 0.95
C PRO A 205 -25.40 13.75 1.14
N ILE A 206 -24.80 13.19 0.09
CA ILE A 206 -24.08 11.91 0.11
C ILE A 206 -22.70 12.09 -0.50
N ALA A 207 -21.65 11.83 0.30
CA ALA A 207 -20.27 11.75 -0.16
C ALA A 207 -19.68 10.45 0.37
N GLU A 208 -19.63 9.42 -0.46
CA GLU A 208 -19.26 8.05 -0.05
C GLU A 208 -18.02 8.01 0.84
N SER A 209 -18.15 7.35 2.00
CA SER A 209 -17.07 7.18 2.96
C SER A 209 -16.11 6.05 2.52
N VAL A 210 -14.83 6.25 2.80
CA VAL A 210 -13.78 5.27 2.55
C VAL A 210 -13.09 4.97 3.87
N GLY A 211 -12.87 3.69 4.17
CA GLY A 211 -12.23 3.31 5.42
C GLY A 211 -12.40 1.83 5.73
N CYS A 212 -12.09 1.46 6.98
CA CYS A 212 -12.23 0.09 7.45
C CYS A 212 -13.71 -0.23 7.71
N HIS A 213 -14.11 -1.48 7.51
CA HIS A 213 -15.43 -1.92 7.95
C HIS A 213 -15.55 -1.86 9.46
N ILE A 214 -16.73 -1.49 9.96
CA ILE A 214 -17.08 -1.66 11.37
C ILE A 214 -17.06 -3.16 11.68
N GLY A 215 -16.16 -3.57 12.57
CA GLY A 215 -16.03 -4.96 12.99
C GLY A 215 -17.22 -5.41 13.83
N ARG A 216 -17.79 -6.57 13.49
CA ARG A 216 -18.95 -7.17 14.17
C ARG A 216 -18.59 -8.59 14.58
N LEU A 217 -19.04 -9.02 15.76
CA LEU A 217 -18.90 -10.40 16.24
C LEU A 217 -20.17 -11.21 15.94
N ASP A 218 -20.67 -11.14 14.72
CA ASP A 218 -21.81 -11.96 14.30
C ASP A 218 -21.32 -13.39 14.00
N VAL A 219 -21.13 -14.17 15.05
CA VAL A 219 -20.82 -15.61 14.94
C VAL A 219 -22.10 -16.33 14.60
N ALA A 220 -22.28 -16.69 13.34
CA ALA A 220 -23.37 -17.55 12.93
C ALA A 220 -23.12 -18.99 13.45
N ASP A 221 -24.15 -19.64 13.98
CA ASP A 221 -24.10 -21.05 14.37
C ASP A 221 -24.20 -21.96 13.14
N VAL A 222 -23.28 -21.78 12.20
CA VAL A 222 -23.19 -22.59 10.97
C VAL A 222 -22.15 -23.67 11.19
N ARG A 223 -22.57 -24.92 11.13
CA ARG A 223 -21.66 -26.07 11.16
C ARG A 223 -20.86 -26.12 9.87
N THR A 224 -19.57 -25.94 9.98
CA THR A 224 -18.60 -26.08 8.89
C THR A 224 -17.38 -26.82 9.43
N ASP A 225 -16.74 -27.59 8.56
CA ASP A 225 -15.49 -28.28 8.89
C ASP A 225 -14.29 -27.32 8.94
N VAL A 226 -14.45 -26.07 8.45
CA VAL A 226 -13.40 -25.05 8.48
C VAL A 226 -13.55 -24.18 9.72
N THR A 227 -12.53 -24.20 10.59
CA THR A 227 -12.53 -23.50 11.87
C THR A 227 -11.29 -22.62 11.99
N PHE A 228 -11.35 -21.65 12.91
CA PHE A 228 -10.22 -20.72 13.13
C PHE A 228 -8.96 -21.46 13.57
N HIS A 229 -9.04 -22.22 14.64
CA HIS A 229 -7.85 -22.79 15.28
C HIS A 229 -7.14 -23.82 14.40
N GLU A 230 -7.90 -24.67 13.70
CA GLU A 230 -7.32 -25.73 12.89
C GLU A 230 -6.90 -25.27 11.48
N HIS A 231 -7.59 -24.28 10.90
CA HIS A 231 -7.43 -23.95 9.49
C HIS A 231 -6.95 -22.52 9.25
N ILE A 232 -7.56 -21.53 9.93
CA ILE A 232 -7.34 -20.12 9.62
C ILE A 232 -6.08 -19.59 10.30
N ALA A 233 -5.86 -19.90 11.57
CA ALA A 233 -4.68 -19.42 12.30
C ALA A 233 -3.36 -19.87 11.67
N PRO A 234 -3.18 -21.13 11.21
CA PRO A 234 -2.00 -21.52 10.45
C PRO A 234 -1.85 -20.75 9.12
N LEU A 235 -2.96 -20.49 8.42
CA LEU A 235 -2.96 -19.72 7.18
C LEU A 235 -2.53 -18.27 7.43
N LEU A 236 -3.10 -17.61 8.45
CA LEU A 236 -2.73 -16.26 8.85
C LEU A 236 -1.25 -16.17 9.27
N LYS A 237 -0.77 -17.15 10.05
CA LYS A 237 0.64 -17.24 10.44
C LYS A 237 1.57 -17.31 9.24
N LYS A 238 1.17 -18.06 8.21
CA LYS A 238 1.98 -18.23 6.98
C LYS A 238 2.03 -16.96 6.14
N HIS A 239 0.91 -16.23 5.98
CA HIS A 239 0.77 -15.18 4.97
C HIS A 239 0.58 -13.76 5.53
N CYS A 240 0.15 -13.59 6.79
CA CYS A 240 -0.32 -12.30 7.30
C CYS A 240 0.46 -11.80 8.52
N VAL A 241 0.71 -12.67 9.50
CA VAL A 241 1.27 -12.31 10.82
C VAL A 241 2.67 -11.70 10.73
N SER A 242 3.46 -12.02 9.70
CA SER A 242 4.78 -11.40 9.50
C SER A 242 4.73 -9.87 9.38
N CYS A 243 3.60 -9.32 8.94
CA CYS A 243 3.35 -7.88 8.89
C CYS A 243 2.30 -7.44 9.93
N HIS A 244 1.25 -8.26 10.13
CA HIS A 244 0.17 -8.02 11.08
C HIS A 244 0.51 -8.57 12.47
N SER A 245 1.52 -7.99 13.10
CA SER A 245 1.94 -8.25 14.48
C SER A 245 2.13 -6.95 15.24
N ASN A 246 2.16 -7.00 16.57
CA ASN A 246 2.30 -5.82 17.40
C ASN A 246 3.54 -5.00 17.03
N GLN A 247 3.38 -3.68 16.93
CA GLN A 247 4.45 -2.73 16.62
C GLN A 247 5.16 -2.99 15.27
N ASN A 248 4.51 -3.69 14.35
CA ASN A 248 4.99 -3.92 13.00
C ASN A 248 4.38 -2.91 12.02
N ILE A 249 4.61 -3.14 10.72
CA ILE A 249 4.19 -2.23 9.64
C ILE A 249 2.67 -2.15 9.47
N ALA A 250 1.95 -3.26 9.70
CA ALA A 250 0.50 -3.26 9.62
C ALA A 250 -0.13 -2.54 10.81
N PRO A 251 -1.25 -1.85 10.63
CA PRO A 251 -1.86 -1.00 11.65
C PRO A 251 -2.51 -1.78 12.79
N PHE A 252 -2.70 -3.09 12.65
CA PHE A 252 -3.34 -3.99 13.62
C PHE A 252 -2.75 -5.39 13.53
N ALA A 253 -2.87 -6.14 14.61
CA ALA A 253 -2.42 -7.52 14.70
C ALA A 253 -3.49 -8.52 14.22
N LEU A 254 -3.07 -9.73 13.83
CA LEU A 254 -3.95 -10.82 13.39
C LEU A 254 -3.54 -12.15 14.04
N PHE A 255 -3.42 -12.18 15.37
CA PHE A 255 -3.13 -13.44 16.08
C PHE A 255 -4.27 -13.93 16.97
N ASP A 256 -5.08 -13.04 17.49
CA ASP A 256 -6.17 -13.39 18.39
C ASP A 256 -7.46 -13.64 17.59
N TYR A 257 -8.24 -14.63 18.03
CA TYR A 257 -9.50 -14.97 17.37
C TYR A 257 -10.46 -13.78 17.30
N HIS A 258 -10.63 -13.06 18.42
CA HIS A 258 -11.57 -11.93 18.49
C HIS A 258 -11.12 -10.76 17.61
N GLU A 259 -9.82 -10.49 17.57
CA GLU A 259 -9.25 -9.49 16.65
C GLU A 259 -9.57 -9.87 15.19
N VAL A 260 -9.25 -11.11 14.80
CA VAL A 260 -9.45 -11.58 13.43
C VAL A 260 -10.92 -11.57 13.02
N VAL A 261 -11.83 -11.98 13.93
CA VAL A 261 -13.28 -11.92 13.66
C VAL A 261 -13.73 -10.46 13.51
N GLY A 262 -13.27 -9.55 14.36
CA GLY A 262 -13.55 -8.12 14.22
C GLY A 262 -13.08 -7.54 12.88
N TRP A 263 -11.98 -8.05 12.32
CA TRP A 263 -11.46 -7.65 11.02
C TRP A 263 -11.99 -8.48 9.84
N ALA A 264 -12.79 -9.52 10.08
CA ALA A 264 -13.23 -10.45 9.03
C ALA A 264 -13.90 -9.77 7.80
N PRO A 265 -14.79 -8.77 7.94
CA PRO A 265 -15.34 -8.05 6.80
C PRO A 265 -14.27 -7.31 5.98
N MET A 266 -13.27 -6.75 6.66
CA MET A 266 -12.15 -6.07 5.99
C MET A 266 -11.20 -7.05 5.34
N ILE A 267 -10.89 -8.17 6.00
CA ILE A 267 -10.07 -9.26 5.45
C ILE A 267 -10.72 -9.78 4.16
N ARG A 268 -12.03 -10.04 4.18
CA ARG A 268 -12.78 -10.43 2.99
C ARG A 268 -12.59 -9.44 1.85
N GLU A 269 -12.85 -8.17 2.08
CA GLU A 269 -12.74 -7.13 1.06
C GLU A 269 -11.34 -7.06 0.44
N VAL A 270 -10.29 -7.03 1.27
CA VAL A 270 -8.91 -6.87 0.77
C VAL A 270 -8.41 -8.11 0.03
N VAL A 271 -8.86 -9.32 0.42
CA VAL A 271 -8.51 -10.58 -0.23
C VAL A 271 -9.27 -10.75 -1.55
N GLU A 272 -10.55 -10.40 -1.61
CA GLU A 272 -11.35 -10.42 -2.84
C GLU A 272 -10.80 -9.42 -3.87
N GLN A 273 -10.43 -8.22 -3.44
CA GLN A 273 -9.84 -7.16 -4.27
C GLN A 273 -8.35 -7.37 -4.57
N GLN A 274 -7.73 -8.43 -4.05
CA GLN A 274 -6.29 -8.73 -4.21
C GLN A 274 -5.39 -7.60 -3.71
N ARG A 275 -5.81 -6.87 -2.68
CA ARG A 275 -4.99 -5.87 -1.98
C ARG A 275 -4.07 -6.50 -0.94
N MET A 276 -4.50 -7.66 -0.37
CA MET A 276 -3.75 -8.44 0.61
C MET A 276 -3.82 -9.94 0.29
N PRO A 277 -2.71 -10.68 0.50
CA PRO A 277 -1.35 -10.16 0.71
C PRO A 277 -0.89 -9.31 -0.47
N PRO A 278 -0.01 -8.29 -0.25
CA PRO A 278 0.46 -7.45 -1.34
C PRO A 278 1.40 -8.24 -2.26
N TRP A 279 0.94 -8.54 -3.46
CA TRP A 279 1.70 -9.20 -4.50
C TRP A 279 1.12 -8.89 -5.87
N PHE A 280 1.92 -8.34 -6.78
CA PHE A 280 1.44 -7.76 -8.02
C PHE A 280 2.04 -8.39 -9.28
N ALA A 281 2.98 -9.36 -9.13
CA ALA A 281 3.55 -10.06 -10.27
C ALA A 281 2.49 -10.90 -10.98
N ASN A 282 2.41 -10.74 -12.31
CA ASN A 282 1.56 -11.56 -13.15
C ASN A 282 2.03 -13.04 -13.09
N PRO A 283 1.19 -13.99 -12.66
CA PRO A 283 1.59 -15.38 -12.46
C PRO A 283 2.01 -16.10 -13.74
N LYS A 284 1.74 -15.51 -14.91
CA LYS A 284 2.18 -16.06 -16.21
C LYS A 284 3.66 -15.82 -16.50
N HIS A 285 4.33 -14.96 -15.72
CA HIS A 285 5.69 -14.51 -15.99
C HIS A 285 6.56 -14.54 -14.72
N GLY A 286 7.64 -15.31 -14.77
CA GLY A 286 8.58 -15.46 -13.67
C GLY A 286 8.05 -16.39 -12.56
N THR A 287 8.98 -16.94 -11.79
CA THR A 287 8.74 -17.68 -10.55
C THR A 287 9.61 -17.06 -9.47
N PHE A 288 9.04 -16.83 -8.30
CA PHE A 288 9.68 -16.04 -7.25
C PHE A 288 9.63 -16.76 -5.91
N LYS A 289 10.77 -16.81 -5.20
CA LYS A 289 10.89 -17.46 -3.87
C LYS A 289 9.98 -16.84 -2.82
N ASN A 290 9.78 -15.51 -2.91
CA ASN A 290 9.03 -14.73 -1.96
C ASN A 290 7.60 -14.43 -2.43
N ASN A 291 7.02 -15.33 -3.24
CA ASN A 291 5.63 -15.21 -3.66
C ASN A 291 4.68 -15.25 -2.46
N ALA A 292 3.99 -14.14 -2.20
CA ALA A 292 3.09 -13.96 -1.06
C ALA A 292 1.62 -14.28 -1.37
N THR A 293 1.27 -14.66 -2.62
CA THR A 293 -0.11 -14.89 -3.01
C THR A 293 -0.73 -16.07 -2.25
N LEU A 294 -2.00 -15.92 -1.88
CA LEU A 294 -2.82 -17.06 -1.47
C LEU A 294 -3.11 -17.95 -2.68
N SER A 295 -2.97 -19.25 -2.52
CA SER A 295 -3.51 -20.20 -3.50
C SER A 295 -5.04 -20.10 -3.58
N SER A 296 -5.63 -20.56 -4.67
CA SER A 296 -7.09 -20.58 -4.82
C SER A 296 -7.78 -21.36 -3.68
N THR A 297 -7.17 -22.43 -3.21
CA THR A 297 -7.66 -23.23 -2.07
C THR A 297 -7.57 -22.45 -0.76
N GLU A 298 -6.43 -21.82 -0.44
CA GLU A 298 -6.27 -21.02 0.77
C GLU A 298 -7.25 -19.83 0.79
N LYS A 299 -7.43 -19.18 -0.37
CA LYS A 299 -8.42 -18.09 -0.52
C LYS A 299 -9.85 -18.61 -0.27
N ALA A 300 -10.22 -19.75 -0.84
CA ALA A 300 -11.55 -20.34 -0.66
C ALA A 300 -11.80 -20.74 0.81
N ILE A 301 -10.80 -21.31 1.49
CA ILE A 301 -10.87 -21.66 2.92
C ILE A 301 -11.12 -20.40 3.76
N LEU A 302 -10.34 -19.34 3.55
CA LEU A 302 -10.45 -18.11 4.32
C LEU A 302 -11.81 -17.41 4.10
N LEU A 303 -12.23 -17.27 2.85
CA LEU A 303 -13.51 -16.62 2.53
C LEU A 303 -14.71 -17.47 2.98
N GLY A 304 -14.66 -18.79 2.82
CA GLY A 304 -15.71 -19.69 3.28
C GLY A 304 -15.86 -19.69 4.80
N TRP A 305 -14.75 -19.60 5.55
CA TRP A 305 -14.78 -19.43 7.00
C TRP A 305 -15.49 -18.13 7.42
N ILE A 306 -15.19 -17.02 6.74
CA ILE A 306 -15.86 -15.73 7.00
C ILE A 306 -17.35 -15.81 6.67
N GLU A 307 -17.71 -16.40 5.53
CA GLU A 307 -19.11 -16.59 5.12
C GLU A 307 -19.91 -17.48 6.08
N SER A 308 -19.22 -18.43 6.73
CA SER A 308 -19.83 -19.35 7.71
C SER A 308 -19.94 -18.74 9.12
N GLY A 309 -19.67 -17.42 9.28
CA GLY A 309 -19.76 -16.73 10.58
C GLY A 309 -18.58 -16.98 11.50
N CYS A 310 -17.42 -17.25 10.95
CA CYS A 310 -16.15 -17.29 11.68
C CYS A 310 -16.09 -18.32 12.83
N PRO A 311 -16.44 -19.60 12.66
CA PRO A 311 -16.45 -20.57 13.78
C PRO A 311 -15.05 -20.76 14.40
N PRO A 312 -14.93 -20.78 15.76
CA PRO A 312 -13.63 -20.83 16.45
C PRO A 312 -12.94 -22.21 16.34
N GLY A 313 -13.69 -23.32 16.36
CA GLY A 313 -13.15 -24.68 16.50
C GLY A 313 -13.05 -25.12 17.96
N GLN A 314 -12.63 -26.36 18.18
CA GLN A 314 -12.62 -26.98 19.50
C GLN A 314 -11.30 -26.84 20.25
N THR A 315 -10.19 -26.79 19.53
CA THR A 315 -8.86 -26.70 20.13
C THR A 315 -8.43 -25.23 20.19
N PRO A 316 -8.23 -24.66 21.40
CA PRO A 316 -7.72 -23.30 21.49
C PRO A 316 -6.37 -23.19 20.78
N TRP A 317 -6.25 -22.33 19.81
CA TRP A 317 -4.96 -21.90 19.30
C TRP A 317 -4.29 -21.08 20.40
N VAL A 318 -3.39 -21.71 21.13
CA VAL A 318 -2.50 -21.01 22.04
C VAL A 318 -1.45 -20.34 21.17
N VAL A 319 -1.70 -19.09 20.78
CA VAL A 319 -0.60 -18.23 20.39
C VAL A 319 0.21 -18.08 21.65
N ASP A 320 1.40 -18.60 21.62
CA ASP A 320 2.37 -18.29 22.67
C ASP A 320 2.69 -16.79 22.56
N ARG A 321 1.86 -15.99 23.27
CA ARG A 321 2.00 -14.52 23.31
C ARG A 321 3.40 -14.13 23.76
N GLU A 322 4.00 -14.88 24.66
CA GLU A 322 5.37 -14.63 25.10
C GLU A 322 6.39 -14.82 23.99
N THR A 323 6.23 -15.84 23.11
CA THR A 323 7.13 -16.00 21.96
C THR A 323 6.87 -15.00 20.84
N GLN A 324 5.66 -14.44 20.73
CA GLN A 324 5.33 -13.42 19.73
C GLN A 324 5.62 -11.99 20.24
N GLU A 325 5.38 -11.71 21.51
CA GLU A 325 5.80 -10.45 22.16
C GLU A 325 7.33 -10.34 22.23
N ASN A 326 8.03 -11.48 22.41
CA ASN A 326 9.49 -11.54 22.32
C ASN A 326 10.04 -11.38 20.89
N LYS A 327 9.22 -11.48 19.85
CA LYS A 327 9.58 -11.18 18.44
C LYS A 327 9.17 -9.75 18.05
N ASN A 328 9.38 -8.79 18.92
CA ASN A 328 9.19 -7.39 18.56
C ASN A 328 10.16 -7.02 17.42
N PRO A 329 9.66 -6.70 16.22
CA PRO A 329 10.52 -6.34 15.08
C PRO A 329 11.35 -5.09 15.34
N GLN A 330 10.94 -4.24 16.29
CA GLN A 330 11.73 -3.08 16.71
C GLN A 330 12.97 -3.47 17.51
N THR A 331 12.97 -4.63 18.21
CA THR A 331 14.09 -5.08 19.03
C THR A 331 14.91 -6.18 18.38
N GLN A 332 14.31 -7.02 17.54
CA GLN A 332 14.96 -8.15 16.90
C GLN A 332 15.40 -7.86 15.46
N TRP A 333 16.49 -8.50 15.06
CA TRP A 333 16.97 -8.53 13.68
C TRP A 333 16.45 -9.79 12.99
N GLU A 334 16.06 -9.67 11.71
CA GLU A 334 15.75 -10.83 10.86
C GLU A 334 17.03 -11.55 10.40
N ILE A 335 18.16 -10.82 10.37
CA ILE A 335 19.50 -11.37 10.12
C ILE A 335 20.11 -11.89 11.41
N PRO A 336 21.17 -12.74 11.35
CA PRO A 336 21.95 -13.08 12.55
C PRO A 336 22.41 -11.82 13.28
N ALA A 337 22.76 -11.96 14.58
CA ALA A 337 23.22 -10.83 15.38
C ALA A 337 24.24 -9.97 14.60
N PRO A 338 23.95 -8.69 14.33
CA PRO A 338 24.82 -7.87 13.49
C PRO A 338 26.20 -7.65 14.11
N ASP A 339 27.25 -7.80 13.30
CA ASP A 339 28.61 -7.41 13.70
C ASP A 339 28.75 -5.90 13.86
N LYS A 340 27.96 -5.13 13.07
CA LYS A 340 27.90 -3.67 13.14
C LYS A 340 26.48 -3.17 12.91
N VAL A 341 26.14 -2.09 13.62
CA VAL A 341 24.89 -1.35 13.46
C VAL A 341 25.21 0.14 13.29
N PHE A 342 24.64 0.74 12.27
CA PHE A 342 24.76 2.18 11.98
C PHE A 342 23.39 2.82 12.00
N PHE A 343 23.26 3.96 12.67
CA PHE A 343 22.03 4.74 12.72
C PHE A 343 22.07 5.89 11.71
N ILE A 344 20.93 6.29 11.17
CA ILE A 344 20.83 7.45 10.25
C ILE A 344 21.33 8.74 10.87
N SER A 345 21.22 8.88 12.20
CA SER A 345 21.64 10.05 12.97
C SER A 345 21.79 9.71 14.45
N ASP A 346 22.47 10.59 15.20
CA ASP A 346 22.61 10.42 16.65
C ASP A 346 21.28 10.61 17.39
N GLN A 347 20.45 11.53 16.90
CA GLN A 347 19.14 11.85 17.47
C GLN A 347 18.03 11.33 16.57
N ALA A 348 16.89 10.95 17.17
CA ALA A 348 15.71 10.54 16.42
C ALA A 348 15.14 11.71 15.60
N HIS A 349 14.90 11.48 14.32
CA HIS A 349 14.31 12.45 13.39
C HIS A 349 12.83 12.67 13.70
N PHE A 350 12.37 13.92 13.66
CA PHE A 350 10.98 14.31 13.90
C PHE A 350 10.14 14.17 12.63
N ILE A 351 8.95 13.55 12.75
CA ILE A 351 7.96 13.42 11.70
C ILE A 351 6.67 14.11 12.14
N PRO A 352 6.11 15.05 11.36
CA PRO A 352 4.88 15.75 11.71
C PRO A 352 3.66 14.80 11.68
N ALA A 353 2.59 15.16 12.38
CA ALA A 353 1.34 14.38 12.41
C ALA A 353 0.64 14.30 11.05
N GLN A 354 0.76 15.34 10.24
CA GLN A 354 0.03 15.51 8.98
C GLN A 354 0.89 16.20 7.92
N GLY A 355 0.41 16.21 6.68
CA GLY A 355 1.05 16.85 5.54
C GLY A 355 1.93 15.89 4.74
N GLN A 356 2.62 16.44 3.76
CA GLN A 356 3.59 15.73 2.95
C GLN A 356 4.99 15.96 3.54
N VAL A 357 5.75 14.89 3.72
CA VAL A 357 7.15 14.95 4.15
C VAL A 357 8.03 14.73 2.94
N GLU A 358 8.87 15.70 2.62
CA GLU A 358 9.89 15.57 1.59
C GLU A 358 10.91 14.49 1.97
N TYR A 359 11.54 13.88 0.97
CA TYR A 359 12.59 12.89 1.20
C TYR A 359 13.73 13.50 2.01
N LYS A 360 14.25 12.73 2.96
CA LYS A 360 15.36 13.10 3.83
C LYS A 360 16.59 12.26 3.50
N TYR A 361 17.74 12.92 3.46
CA TYR A 361 19.00 12.28 3.14
C TYR A 361 19.93 12.33 4.35
N PHE A 362 20.53 11.18 4.68
CA PHE A 362 21.49 11.06 5.78
C PHE A 362 22.73 10.35 5.27
N LEU A 363 23.89 10.99 5.43
CA LEU A 363 25.19 10.43 5.07
C LEU A 363 25.87 9.88 6.32
N VAL A 364 26.15 8.59 6.34
CA VAL A 364 26.77 7.88 7.46
C VAL A 364 28.13 7.34 7.03
N ASP A 365 29.18 7.73 7.73
CA ASP A 365 30.54 7.24 7.52
C ASP A 365 30.84 6.06 8.46
N PRO A 366 30.93 4.81 7.96
CA PRO A 366 31.24 3.65 8.78
C PRO A 366 32.72 3.59 9.19
N LYS A 367 33.58 4.44 8.63
CA LYS A 367 35.04 4.52 8.86
C LYS A 367 35.77 3.22 8.62
N PHE A 368 35.34 2.45 7.61
CA PHE A 368 36.03 1.24 7.20
C PHE A 368 37.38 1.57 6.57
N LYS A 369 38.44 1.03 7.15
CA LYS A 369 39.81 1.21 6.66
C LYS A 369 40.26 0.12 5.68
N GLU A 370 39.46 -0.94 5.53
CA GLU A 370 39.69 -2.07 4.64
C GLU A 370 38.36 -2.49 3.99
N ASP A 371 38.45 -3.14 2.85
CA ASP A 371 37.30 -3.69 2.15
C ASP A 371 36.53 -4.66 3.04
N LYS A 372 35.20 -4.59 3.02
CA LYS A 372 34.29 -5.48 3.72
C LYS A 372 33.41 -6.23 2.74
N PHE A 373 33.07 -7.46 3.09
CA PHE A 373 32.09 -8.27 2.35
C PHE A 373 30.94 -8.56 3.29
N LEU A 374 29.74 -8.08 2.95
CA LEU A 374 28.56 -8.29 3.77
C LEU A 374 27.95 -9.65 3.44
N GLN A 375 27.76 -10.49 4.47
CA GLN A 375 27.03 -11.76 4.39
C GLN A 375 25.53 -11.52 4.52
N SER A 376 25.15 -10.62 5.42
CA SER A 376 23.76 -10.22 5.62
C SER A 376 23.68 -8.73 5.85
N VAL A 377 22.55 -8.14 5.44
CA VAL A 377 22.27 -6.72 5.65
C VAL A 377 20.77 -6.49 5.81
N GLN A 378 20.39 -5.63 6.76
CA GLN A 378 19.01 -5.25 7.02
C GLN A 378 18.91 -3.76 7.36
N VAL A 379 18.00 -3.07 6.69
CA VAL A 379 17.48 -1.78 7.18
C VAL A 379 16.38 -2.08 8.18
N LYS A 380 16.52 -1.55 9.38
CA LYS A 380 15.53 -1.69 10.45
C LYS A 380 14.98 -0.31 10.82
N PRO A 381 13.72 0.02 10.45
CA PRO A 381 13.05 1.23 10.91
C PRO A 381 13.06 1.34 12.44
N GLY A 382 13.31 2.54 12.94
CA GLY A 382 13.10 2.84 14.36
C GLY A 382 11.62 2.98 14.68
N ASN A 383 10.81 3.34 13.65
CA ASN A 383 9.37 3.44 13.76
C ASN A 383 8.70 2.97 12.46
N TYR A 384 8.23 1.72 12.45
CA TYR A 384 7.57 1.09 11.30
C TYR A 384 6.27 1.80 10.87
N ALA A 385 5.60 2.50 11.78
CA ALA A 385 4.32 3.15 11.49
C ALA A 385 4.44 4.38 10.56
N VAL A 386 5.65 4.93 10.39
CA VAL A 386 5.88 6.17 9.61
C VAL A 386 6.99 6.06 8.57
N VAL A 387 7.85 5.04 8.63
CA VAL A 387 8.87 4.80 7.59
C VAL A 387 8.22 4.07 6.42
N HIS A 388 7.95 4.81 5.33
CA HIS A 388 7.34 4.24 4.13
C HIS A 388 8.37 3.43 3.32
N HIS A 389 9.54 4.02 3.03
CA HIS A 389 10.67 3.28 2.48
C HIS A 389 12.00 3.95 2.83
N ALA A 390 13.06 3.18 2.74
CA ALA A 390 14.44 3.61 2.86
C ALA A 390 15.28 2.99 1.74
N LEU A 391 16.07 3.80 1.07
CA LEU A 391 17.08 3.35 0.12
C LEU A 391 18.45 3.64 0.72
N VAL A 392 19.30 2.62 0.81
CA VAL A 392 20.69 2.77 1.24
C VAL A 392 21.61 2.53 0.07
N SER A 393 22.40 3.54 -0.28
CA SER A 393 23.36 3.50 -1.37
C SER A 393 24.78 3.62 -0.85
N LEU A 394 25.74 3.05 -1.61
CA LEU A 394 27.16 3.19 -1.34
C LEU A 394 27.71 4.41 -2.08
N VAL A 395 28.20 5.40 -1.34
CA VAL A 395 29.00 6.50 -1.88
C VAL A 395 30.46 6.06 -1.86
N LEU A 396 31.06 5.93 -3.04
CA LEU A 396 32.43 5.46 -3.17
C LEU A 396 33.43 6.55 -2.82
N PRO A 397 34.66 6.22 -2.38
CA PRO A 397 35.69 7.19 -2.12
C PRO A 397 36.00 8.06 -3.36
N GLY A 398 36.00 9.37 -3.19
CA GLY A 398 36.25 10.32 -4.30
C GLY A 398 35.02 10.66 -5.15
N ASP A 399 33.86 10.04 -4.88
CA ASP A 399 32.60 10.44 -5.53
C ASP A 399 31.89 11.48 -4.65
N GLU A 400 31.86 12.73 -5.13
CA GLU A 400 31.16 13.83 -4.47
C GLU A 400 29.70 13.95 -4.93
N SER A 401 29.30 13.18 -5.95
CA SER A 401 27.93 13.20 -6.46
C SER A 401 27.01 12.35 -5.56
N LEU A 402 26.21 13.01 -4.74
CA LEU A 402 25.22 12.36 -3.86
C LEU A 402 23.93 11.92 -4.62
N GLY A 403 24.00 11.71 -5.93
CA GLY A 403 22.85 11.29 -6.74
C GLY A 403 22.62 9.77 -6.70
N ILE A 404 21.38 9.33 -6.57
CA ILE A 404 20.98 7.90 -6.56
C ILE A 404 21.44 7.16 -7.83
N GLY A 405 21.57 7.85 -8.96
CA GLY A 405 21.99 7.28 -10.24
C GLY A 405 23.47 6.86 -10.30
N ASN A 406 24.34 7.41 -9.46
CA ASN A 406 25.79 7.18 -9.47
C ASN A 406 26.25 6.28 -8.31
N CYS A 407 25.44 6.14 -7.26
CA CYS A 407 25.73 5.30 -6.10
C CYS A 407 25.21 3.89 -6.32
N GLY A 408 26.04 2.87 -6.09
CA GLY A 408 25.58 1.48 -6.08
C GLY A 408 24.54 1.26 -4.98
N VAL A 409 23.37 0.69 -5.33
CA VAL A 409 22.34 0.36 -4.35
C VAL A 409 22.81 -0.80 -3.48
N LEU A 410 22.93 -0.56 -2.17
CA LEU A 410 23.29 -1.59 -1.20
C LEU A 410 22.06 -2.43 -0.81
N ILE A 411 21.03 -1.76 -0.34
CA ILE A 411 19.77 -2.36 0.08
C ILE A 411 18.65 -1.32 0.06
N ASN A 412 17.44 -1.76 -0.17
CA ASN A 412 16.24 -0.97 0.03
C ASN A 412 15.31 -1.65 1.05
N TYR A 413 14.52 -0.86 1.74
CA TYR A 413 13.43 -1.26 2.61
C TYR A 413 12.13 -0.63 2.11
N ALA A 414 11.11 -1.43 2.03
CA ALA A 414 9.72 -1.00 1.91
C ALA A 414 8.84 -1.98 2.70
N PRO A 415 7.60 -1.62 3.04
CA PRO A 415 6.65 -2.52 3.70
C PRO A 415 6.57 -3.90 3.01
N GLY A 416 6.72 -4.98 3.80
CA GLY A 416 6.72 -6.35 3.29
C GLY A 416 8.01 -6.84 2.65
N MET A 417 9.06 -6.01 2.58
CA MET A 417 10.39 -6.46 2.11
C MET A 417 11.17 -7.16 3.23
N GLN A 418 11.77 -8.28 2.87
CA GLN A 418 12.64 -9.06 3.75
C GLN A 418 14.07 -8.51 3.73
N SER A 419 14.82 -8.76 4.81
CA SER A 419 16.27 -8.56 4.87
C SER A 419 17.00 -9.34 3.77
N THR A 420 18.27 -9.03 3.56
CA THR A 420 19.13 -9.77 2.65
C THR A 420 20.10 -10.64 3.47
N SER A 421 20.03 -11.96 3.30
CA SER A 421 21.02 -12.92 3.79
C SER A 421 21.50 -13.76 2.61
N LEU A 422 22.79 -13.75 2.38
CA LEU A 422 23.42 -14.44 1.24
C LEU A 422 23.90 -15.83 1.66
N PRO A 423 23.87 -16.81 0.76
CA PRO A 423 24.53 -18.10 0.97
C PRO A 423 26.03 -17.96 1.24
N ALA A 424 26.60 -18.96 1.87
CA ALA A 424 28.07 -19.05 2.05
C ALA A 424 28.80 -18.92 0.71
N GLY A 425 29.94 -18.27 0.71
CA GLY A 425 30.72 -17.99 -0.50
C GLY A 425 30.25 -16.77 -1.31
N MET A 426 29.17 -16.12 -0.93
CA MET A 426 28.69 -14.88 -1.55
C MET A 426 28.86 -13.70 -0.59
N GLY A 427 29.08 -12.50 -1.14
CA GLY A 427 29.19 -11.28 -0.36
C GLY A 427 28.83 -10.03 -1.15
N ILE A 428 28.33 -9.00 -0.46
CA ILE A 428 28.20 -7.66 -1.04
C ILE A 428 29.47 -6.89 -0.70
N HIS A 429 30.20 -6.43 -1.69
CA HIS A 429 31.46 -5.72 -1.50
C HIS A 429 31.20 -4.25 -1.09
N VAL A 430 31.82 -3.85 0.01
CA VAL A 430 31.87 -2.46 0.52
C VAL A 430 33.32 -2.04 0.56
N PRO A 431 33.78 -1.16 -0.35
CA PRO A 431 35.17 -0.69 -0.38
C PRO A 431 35.57 0.08 0.88
N ALA A 432 36.85 0.06 1.21
CA ALA A 432 37.43 0.94 2.23
C ALA A 432 37.12 2.42 1.94
N GLY A 433 36.73 3.19 2.96
CA GLY A 433 36.37 4.59 2.82
C GLY A 433 34.99 4.87 2.21
N ALA A 434 34.23 3.84 1.79
CA ALA A 434 32.86 4.04 1.32
C ALA A 434 31.96 4.51 2.46
N LYS A 435 30.95 5.34 2.12
CA LYS A 435 29.93 5.84 3.04
C LYS A 435 28.55 5.31 2.65
N PHE A 436 27.62 5.33 3.60
CA PHE A 436 26.21 4.97 3.37
C PHE A 436 25.36 6.23 3.22
N LEU A 437 24.69 6.38 2.07
CA LEU A 437 23.68 7.41 1.85
C LEU A 437 22.30 6.79 2.05
N PHE A 438 21.60 7.23 3.08
CA PHE A 438 20.21 6.87 3.31
C PHE A 438 19.31 7.92 2.67
N GLN A 439 18.40 7.49 1.81
CA GLN A 439 17.24 8.27 1.39
C GLN A 439 16.03 7.72 2.14
N MET A 440 15.38 8.56 2.95
CA MET A 440 14.27 8.19 3.79
C MET A 440 12.99 8.84 3.32
N HIS A 441 11.93 8.05 3.14
CA HIS A 441 10.57 8.54 2.90
C HIS A 441 9.70 8.25 4.10
N TYR A 442 9.13 9.31 4.67
CA TYR A 442 8.23 9.24 5.82
C TYR A 442 6.80 9.54 5.44
N THR A 443 5.86 8.81 6.04
CA THR A 443 4.42 9.04 5.87
C THR A 443 3.77 9.32 7.22
N PRO A 444 3.27 10.55 7.46
CA PRO A 444 2.52 10.89 8.66
C PRO A 444 1.33 9.96 8.91
N ASN A 445 1.04 9.67 10.19
CA ASN A 445 0.00 8.72 10.60
C ASN A 445 -1.10 9.34 11.48
N GLY A 446 -1.18 10.68 11.55
CA GLY A 446 -2.17 11.40 12.35
C GLY A 446 -1.65 11.92 13.70
N THR A 447 -0.48 11.44 14.15
CA THR A 447 0.20 11.90 15.37
C THR A 447 1.67 12.22 15.09
N THR A 448 2.27 13.10 15.90
CA THR A 448 3.70 13.41 15.79
C THR A 448 4.51 12.18 16.16
N GLN A 449 5.53 11.87 15.38
CA GLN A 449 6.36 10.68 15.53
C GLN A 449 7.85 11.02 15.53
N ARG A 450 8.64 10.03 15.93
CA ARG A 450 10.10 10.08 15.81
C ARG A 450 10.60 8.77 15.24
N ASP A 451 11.65 8.85 14.42
CA ASP A 451 12.32 7.69 13.84
C ASP A 451 13.83 7.78 14.00
N ARG A 452 14.45 6.65 14.27
CA ARG A 452 15.89 6.45 14.25
C ARG A 452 16.22 5.13 13.57
N THR A 453 15.98 5.08 12.27
CA THR A 453 16.27 3.94 11.43
C THR A 453 17.73 3.53 11.53
N SER A 454 18.00 2.22 11.46
CA SER A 454 19.33 1.64 11.55
C SER A 454 19.60 0.66 10.40
N LEU A 455 20.89 0.46 10.11
CA LEU A 455 21.42 -0.52 9.17
C LEU A 455 22.29 -1.52 9.95
N GLY A 456 21.82 -2.75 10.05
CA GLY A 456 22.58 -3.86 10.63
C GLY A 456 23.22 -4.71 9.55
N MET A 457 24.43 -5.24 9.81
CA MET A 457 25.14 -6.08 8.87
C MET A 457 26.02 -7.12 9.56
N THR A 458 26.19 -8.26 8.91
CA THR A 458 27.18 -9.27 9.25
C THR A 458 28.22 -9.38 8.14
N PHE A 459 29.45 -9.73 8.49
CA PHE A 459 30.56 -9.83 7.53
C PHE A 459 30.84 -11.28 7.14
N ALA A 460 31.12 -11.49 5.86
CA ALA A 460 31.71 -12.74 5.36
C ALA A 460 33.24 -12.70 5.49
N ASP A 461 33.86 -13.88 5.68
CA ASP A 461 35.31 -14.02 5.56
C ASP A 461 35.74 -13.71 4.11
N PRO A 462 36.58 -12.68 3.87
CA PRO A 462 37.03 -12.31 2.53
C PRO A 462 37.67 -13.44 1.72
N ASN A 463 38.28 -14.42 2.41
CA ASN A 463 38.95 -15.57 1.78
C ASN A 463 37.95 -16.64 1.29
N GLN A 464 36.72 -16.63 1.82
CA GLN A 464 35.67 -17.56 1.45
C GLN A 464 34.73 -17.01 0.38
N VAL A 465 34.79 -15.68 0.10
CA VAL A 465 33.92 -15.06 -0.89
C VAL A 465 34.40 -15.33 -2.31
N THR A 466 33.67 -16.16 -3.03
CA THR A 466 33.91 -16.53 -4.43
C THR A 466 32.99 -15.82 -5.42
N SER A 467 31.92 -15.21 -4.93
CA SER A 467 30.93 -14.52 -5.74
C SER A 467 30.49 -13.20 -5.09
N ILE A 468 30.40 -12.15 -5.89
CA ILE A 468 29.98 -10.83 -5.46
C ILE A 468 28.54 -10.58 -5.90
N VAL A 469 27.69 -10.18 -4.95
CA VAL A 469 26.34 -9.70 -5.26
C VAL A 469 26.38 -8.18 -5.39
N ARG A 470 25.85 -7.69 -6.52
CA ARG A 470 25.75 -6.24 -6.80
C ARG A 470 24.32 -5.85 -7.08
N GLY A 471 23.88 -4.76 -6.47
CA GLY A 471 22.68 -4.03 -6.85
C GLY A 471 22.96 -3.04 -7.98
N GLY A 472 21.98 -2.83 -8.85
CA GLY A 472 22.05 -1.84 -9.90
C GLY A 472 20.67 -1.27 -10.23
N ALA A 473 20.66 -0.23 -11.07
CA ALA A 473 19.45 0.47 -11.50
C ALA A 473 19.44 0.66 -13.02
N ILE A 474 18.31 0.41 -13.65
CA ILE A 474 18.00 0.72 -15.05
C ILE A 474 17.03 1.89 -15.02
N ALA A 475 17.48 3.09 -15.34
CA ALA A 475 16.70 4.31 -15.19
C ALA A 475 16.56 5.09 -16.49
N ASN A 476 15.45 5.81 -16.64
CA ASN A 476 15.27 6.84 -17.65
C ASN A 476 15.07 8.20 -16.97
N VAL A 477 16.14 8.98 -16.88
CA VAL A 477 16.10 10.34 -16.30
C VAL A 477 15.48 11.37 -17.24
N GLY A 478 15.22 11.00 -18.50
CA GLY A 478 14.63 11.87 -19.51
C GLY A 478 13.12 11.73 -19.66
N ILE A 479 12.44 11.09 -18.71
CA ILE A 479 10.98 10.90 -18.78
C ILE A 479 10.24 12.23 -18.93
N ASN A 480 9.15 12.19 -19.73
CA ASN A 480 8.39 13.38 -20.04
C ASN A 480 6.91 13.04 -20.29
N ILE A 481 6.14 12.98 -19.21
CA ILE A 481 4.76 12.53 -19.21
C ILE A 481 3.82 13.71 -19.51
N PRO A 482 3.05 13.66 -20.63
CA PRO A 482 2.14 14.76 -21.00
C PRO A 482 0.99 14.95 -20.00
N PRO A 483 0.43 16.16 -19.90
CA PRO A 483 -0.82 16.40 -19.18
C PRO A 483 -1.95 15.50 -19.69
N ASN A 484 -2.84 15.10 -18.78
CA ASN A 484 -4.04 14.31 -19.05
C ASN A 484 -3.84 12.96 -19.76
N SER A 485 -2.60 12.50 -19.91
CA SER A 485 -2.32 11.19 -20.51
C SER A 485 -2.68 10.07 -19.54
N ASN A 486 -3.55 9.16 -19.94
CA ASN A 486 -4.02 8.03 -19.11
C ASN A 486 -3.24 6.73 -19.30
N ASN A 487 -2.28 6.69 -20.22
CA ASN A 487 -1.47 5.51 -20.52
C ASN A 487 -0.15 5.86 -21.23
N HIS A 488 0.60 6.81 -20.69
CA HIS A 488 1.90 7.18 -21.23
C HIS A 488 2.93 6.08 -20.96
N GLN A 489 3.75 5.76 -21.95
CA GLN A 489 4.77 4.72 -21.88
C GLN A 489 6.16 5.33 -21.93
N GLU A 490 7.04 4.88 -21.02
CA GLU A 490 8.46 5.19 -21.02
C GLU A 490 9.29 3.91 -20.96
N VAL A 491 10.54 3.99 -21.44
CA VAL A 491 11.43 2.83 -21.53
C VAL A 491 12.83 3.19 -21.03
N ALA A 492 13.47 2.23 -20.36
CA ALA A 492 14.88 2.26 -20.03
C ALA A 492 15.53 0.92 -20.39
N GLU A 493 16.78 0.92 -20.79
CA GLU A 493 17.51 -0.31 -21.18
C GLU A 493 18.90 -0.37 -20.55
N LEU A 494 19.31 -1.60 -20.24
CA LEU A 494 20.66 -1.94 -19.80
C LEU A 494 21.21 -3.05 -20.71
N LYS A 495 22.42 -2.88 -21.22
CA LYS A 495 23.17 -3.93 -21.92
C LYS A 495 24.08 -4.64 -20.93
N ILE A 496 24.05 -5.95 -20.93
CA ILE A 496 24.92 -6.82 -20.14
C ILE A 496 26.22 -7.05 -20.92
N ASP A 497 27.34 -6.62 -20.38
CA ASP A 497 28.63 -6.69 -21.07
C ASP A 497 29.47 -7.91 -20.72
N ARG A 498 29.16 -8.58 -19.61
CA ARG A 498 29.82 -9.79 -19.10
C ARG A 498 28.79 -10.80 -18.61
N PRO A 499 29.14 -12.10 -18.49
CA PRO A 499 28.23 -13.10 -17.95
C PRO A 499 27.88 -12.75 -16.49
N VAL A 500 26.58 -12.72 -16.18
CA VAL A 500 26.07 -12.50 -14.82
C VAL A 500 24.88 -13.42 -14.55
N GLU A 501 24.55 -13.62 -13.29
CA GLU A 501 23.32 -14.31 -12.88
C GLU A 501 22.38 -13.31 -12.20
N LEU A 502 21.19 -13.09 -12.77
CA LEU A 502 20.16 -12.21 -12.21
C LEU A 502 19.49 -12.89 -11.03
N LEU A 503 19.46 -12.20 -9.87
CA LEU A 503 18.88 -12.69 -8.61
C LEU A 503 17.50 -12.12 -8.33
N SER A 504 17.33 -10.80 -8.51
CA SER A 504 16.10 -10.11 -8.12
C SER A 504 15.82 -8.90 -8.98
N LEU A 505 14.56 -8.49 -8.98
CA LEU A 505 14.01 -7.32 -9.64
C LEU A 505 13.15 -6.54 -8.66
N SER A 506 13.20 -5.18 -8.73
CA SER A 506 12.36 -4.32 -7.90
C SER A 506 12.01 -3.05 -8.68
N PRO A 507 10.78 -2.92 -9.20
CA PRO A 507 10.36 -1.76 -9.96
C PRO A 507 10.07 -0.58 -9.05
N HIS A 508 10.37 0.64 -9.51
CA HIS A 508 10.08 1.87 -8.80
C HIS A 508 9.53 2.94 -9.74
N MET A 509 8.40 3.47 -9.38
CA MET A 509 7.72 4.64 -9.94
C MET A 509 7.07 5.41 -8.79
N HIS A 510 6.57 6.62 -9.06
CA HIS A 510 5.83 7.40 -8.08
C HIS A 510 4.30 7.28 -8.26
N LEU A 511 3.55 8.33 -7.89
CA LEU A 511 2.08 8.31 -7.76
C LEU A 511 1.33 8.07 -9.08
N ARG A 512 1.95 8.33 -10.23
CA ARG A 512 1.33 8.12 -11.55
C ARG A 512 1.65 6.77 -12.16
N GLY A 513 2.51 5.98 -11.49
CA GLY A 513 2.84 4.62 -11.93
C GLY A 513 1.60 3.75 -12.05
N LYS A 514 1.41 3.12 -13.22
CA LYS A 514 0.25 2.28 -13.56
C LYS A 514 0.62 0.82 -13.75
N ALA A 515 1.71 0.54 -14.47
CA ALA A 515 2.19 -0.80 -14.75
C ALA A 515 3.70 -0.79 -15.01
N PHE A 516 4.37 -1.92 -14.77
CA PHE A 516 5.80 -2.05 -15.00
C PHE A 516 6.16 -3.43 -15.54
N ARG A 517 7.13 -3.51 -16.47
CA ARG A 517 7.59 -4.78 -17.05
C ARG A 517 9.09 -4.80 -17.24
N TYR A 518 9.72 -5.92 -16.90
CA TYR A 518 11.09 -6.26 -17.26
C TYR A 518 11.11 -7.34 -18.32
N GLU A 519 11.93 -7.14 -19.36
CA GLU A 519 12.12 -8.08 -20.46
C GLU A 519 13.60 -8.26 -20.77
N ALA A 520 14.02 -9.51 -21.00
CA ALA A 520 15.35 -9.82 -21.48
C ALA A 520 15.31 -10.17 -22.97
N PHE A 521 16.19 -9.53 -23.76
CA PHE A 521 16.44 -9.80 -25.16
C PHE A 521 17.83 -10.43 -25.27
N PHE A 522 17.88 -11.72 -25.52
CA PHE A 522 19.11 -12.49 -25.58
C PHE A 522 19.81 -12.34 -26.94
N PRO A 523 21.17 -12.54 -27.01
CA PRO A 523 21.91 -12.45 -28.28
C PRO A 523 21.44 -13.41 -29.37
N ASN A 524 20.86 -14.55 -28.98
CA ASN A 524 20.31 -15.57 -29.90
C ASN A 524 18.90 -15.25 -30.39
N GLY A 525 18.40 -14.03 -30.19
CA GLY A 525 17.06 -13.59 -30.62
C GLY A 525 15.93 -14.00 -29.66
N ARG A 526 16.18 -14.83 -28.64
CA ARG A 526 15.16 -15.18 -27.65
C ARG A 526 14.75 -13.94 -26.83
N ARG A 527 13.45 -13.80 -26.57
CA ARG A 527 12.86 -12.81 -25.67
C ARG A 527 12.20 -13.52 -24.49
N LYS A 528 12.36 -12.98 -23.29
CA LYS A 528 11.72 -13.49 -22.07
C LYS A 528 11.21 -12.32 -21.23
N VAL A 529 9.93 -12.34 -20.85
CA VAL A 529 9.41 -11.47 -19.80
C VAL A 529 9.92 -12.01 -18.48
N LEU A 530 10.64 -11.19 -17.73
CA LEU A 530 11.26 -11.54 -16.44
C LEU A 530 10.30 -11.26 -15.28
N LEU A 531 9.61 -10.12 -15.34
CA LEU A 531 8.60 -9.68 -14.39
C LEU A 531 7.59 -8.80 -15.12
N ASP A 532 6.31 -9.00 -14.87
CA ASP A 532 5.21 -8.19 -15.37
C ASP A 532 4.31 -7.79 -14.20
N ILE A 533 4.11 -6.49 -14.02
CA ILE A 533 3.24 -5.92 -12.99
C ILE A 533 2.17 -5.10 -13.69
N PRO A 534 1.01 -5.69 -13.99
CA PRO A 534 -0.06 -5.02 -14.73
C PRO A 534 -0.80 -3.95 -13.93
N LYS A 535 -0.67 -3.98 -12.59
CA LYS A 535 -1.26 -3.01 -11.67
C LYS A 535 -0.21 -2.65 -10.62
N TYR A 536 0.54 -1.57 -10.90
CA TYR A 536 1.53 -1.06 -9.95
C TYR A 536 0.83 -0.29 -8.82
N ASP A 537 1.36 -0.43 -7.61
CA ASP A 537 0.91 0.33 -6.43
C ASP A 537 2.12 0.95 -5.73
N PHE A 538 2.17 2.27 -5.68
CA PHE A 538 3.27 3.03 -5.08
C PHE A 538 3.51 2.68 -3.60
N ASN A 539 2.47 2.25 -2.88
CA ASN A 539 2.60 1.88 -1.47
C ASN A 539 3.35 0.54 -1.26
N TRP A 540 3.51 -0.26 -2.31
CA TRP A 540 4.10 -1.60 -2.25
C TRP A 540 5.23 -1.76 -3.26
N GLN A 541 6.40 -1.26 -2.91
CA GLN A 541 7.60 -1.31 -3.76
C GLN A 541 8.40 -2.59 -3.50
N LEU A 542 7.82 -3.73 -3.88
CA LEU A 542 8.34 -5.04 -3.53
C LEU A 542 9.60 -5.42 -4.32
N ARG A 543 10.43 -6.26 -3.69
CA ARG A 543 11.52 -6.99 -4.34
C ARG A 543 11.04 -8.38 -4.72
N TYR A 544 11.25 -8.77 -5.97
CA TYR A 544 10.89 -10.07 -6.54
C TYR A 544 12.14 -10.93 -6.67
N LEU A 545 12.32 -11.91 -5.78
CA LEU A 545 13.46 -12.83 -5.73
C LEU A 545 13.22 -13.99 -6.69
N LEU A 546 14.02 -14.13 -7.73
CA LEU A 546 13.88 -15.25 -8.67
C LEU A 546 14.03 -16.59 -7.94
N GLU A 547 13.18 -17.56 -8.26
CA GLU A 547 13.24 -18.92 -7.74
C GLU A 547 14.62 -19.54 -7.99
N THR A 548 15.10 -19.38 -9.21
CA THR A 548 16.43 -19.77 -9.65
C THR A 548 17.11 -18.57 -10.31
N PRO A 549 18.36 -18.26 -9.98
CA PRO A 549 19.11 -17.22 -10.67
C PRO A 549 19.13 -17.46 -12.18
N LEU A 550 18.93 -16.38 -12.95
CA LEU A 550 18.86 -16.45 -14.40
C LEU A 550 20.20 -16.02 -15.00
N THR A 551 20.87 -16.93 -15.72
CA THR A 551 22.07 -16.60 -16.48
C THR A 551 21.77 -15.64 -17.63
N LEU A 552 22.49 -14.53 -17.64
CA LEU A 552 22.45 -13.50 -18.69
C LEU A 552 23.82 -13.45 -19.37
N PRO A 553 23.94 -13.96 -20.62
CA PRO A 553 25.19 -13.87 -21.37
C PRO A 553 25.47 -12.43 -21.81
N PRO A 554 26.74 -12.10 -22.15
CA PRO A 554 27.10 -10.81 -22.75
C PRO A 554 26.27 -10.53 -23.98
N GLY A 555 25.91 -9.26 -24.19
CA GLY A 555 25.04 -8.83 -25.28
C GLY A 555 23.54 -8.94 -24.99
N THR A 556 23.14 -9.54 -23.85
CA THR A 556 21.74 -9.49 -23.40
C THR A 556 21.36 -8.04 -23.09
N ARG A 557 20.16 -7.61 -23.55
CA ARG A 557 19.58 -6.33 -23.16
C ARG A 557 18.42 -6.58 -22.20
N ILE A 558 18.42 -5.92 -21.06
CA ILE A 558 17.26 -5.84 -20.16
C ILE A 558 16.53 -4.54 -20.46
N ARG A 559 15.25 -4.64 -20.77
CA ARG A 559 14.36 -3.49 -20.98
C ARG A 559 13.38 -3.40 -19.83
N CYS A 560 13.30 -2.22 -19.24
CA CYS A 560 12.23 -1.81 -18.33
C CYS A 560 11.23 -0.95 -19.11
N THR A 561 9.96 -1.31 -19.07
CA THR A 561 8.87 -0.53 -19.65
C THR A 561 7.93 -0.15 -18.51
N ALA A 562 7.67 1.14 -18.38
CA ALA A 562 6.76 1.72 -17.39
C ALA A 562 5.58 2.39 -18.08
N TRP A 563 4.39 2.28 -17.52
CA TRP A 563 3.19 2.99 -17.96
C TRP A 563 2.69 3.88 -16.84
N TYR A 564 2.26 5.08 -17.22
CA TYR A 564 1.81 6.13 -16.27
C TYR A 564 0.39 6.58 -16.59
N ASP A 565 -0.35 6.92 -15.55
CA ASP A 565 -1.65 7.58 -15.63
C ASP A 565 -1.57 8.99 -15.00
N ASN A 566 -1.37 10.00 -15.85
CA ASN A 566 -1.38 11.42 -15.48
C ASN A 566 -2.74 12.07 -15.76
N SER A 567 -3.83 11.31 -15.74
CA SER A 567 -5.18 11.82 -15.98
C SER A 567 -5.97 12.03 -14.68
N THR A 568 -7.16 12.62 -14.81
CA THR A 568 -8.13 12.77 -13.71
C THR A 568 -8.69 11.42 -13.21
N ARG A 569 -8.47 10.31 -13.93
CA ARG A 569 -8.89 8.96 -13.52
C ARG A 569 -7.98 8.35 -12.46
N ASN A 570 -6.76 8.84 -12.34
CA ASN A 570 -5.86 8.45 -11.27
C ASN A 570 -6.13 9.31 -10.03
N PRO A 571 -6.78 8.78 -8.98
CA PRO A 571 -7.13 9.57 -7.79
C PRO A 571 -5.91 9.96 -6.95
N ALA A 572 -4.74 9.29 -7.13
CA ALA A 572 -3.48 9.63 -6.47
C ALA A 572 -2.73 10.77 -7.19
N ASN A 573 -3.12 11.11 -8.43
CA ASN A 573 -2.44 12.14 -9.21
C ASN A 573 -2.65 13.54 -8.58
N PRO A 574 -1.58 14.25 -8.18
CA PRO A 574 -1.71 15.56 -7.55
C PRO A 574 -2.23 16.63 -8.51
N ASP A 575 -1.76 16.63 -9.78
CA ASP A 575 -2.19 17.58 -10.81
C ASP A 575 -2.17 16.94 -12.21
N PRO A 576 -3.33 16.64 -12.79
CA PRO A 576 -3.44 16.10 -14.15
C PRO A 576 -3.05 17.08 -15.26
N GLN A 577 -3.03 18.39 -14.99
CA GLN A 577 -2.68 19.43 -15.96
C GLN A 577 -1.18 19.65 -16.08
N GLN A 578 -0.41 19.13 -15.13
CA GLN A 578 1.02 19.29 -15.11
C GLN A 578 1.70 18.34 -16.11
N GLN A 579 2.66 18.84 -16.88
CA GLN A 579 3.66 18.01 -17.54
C GLN A 579 4.66 17.52 -16.50
N VAL A 580 4.86 16.20 -16.41
CA VAL A 580 5.65 15.59 -15.34
C VAL A 580 6.99 15.10 -15.90
N ARG A 581 8.05 15.39 -15.16
CA ARG A 581 9.43 15.04 -15.49
C ARG A 581 10.06 14.22 -14.38
N TRP A 582 11.28 13.79 -14.61
CA TRP A 582 12.13 13.16 -13.61
C TRP A 582 12.34 14.09 -12.41
N GLY A 583 12.20 13.55 -11.22
CA GLY A 583 12.47 14.22 -9.96
C GLY A 583 12.35 13.31 -8.76
N ASP A 584 12.96 13.70 -7.65
CA ASP A 584 13.08 12.88 -6.46
C ASP A 584 11.79 12.85 -5.60
N GLN A 585 10.93 13.86 -5.73
CA GLN A 585 9.74 13.94 -4.90
C GLN A 585 8.59 13.09 -5.47
N THR A 586 7.71 12.62 -4.60
CA THR A 586 6.56 11.77 -5.00
C THR A 586 5.61 12.44 -5.98
N THR A 587 5.61 13.78 -6.05
CA THR A 587 4.85 14.58 -7.02
C THR A 587 5.48 14.66 -8.39
N ASP A 588 6.78 14.39 -8.50
CA ASP A 588 7.48 14.15 -9.76
C ASP A 588 7.28 12.70 -10.20
N GLU A 589 8.06 12.19 -11.15
CA GLU A 589 8.04 10.77 -11.51
C GLU A 589 9.43 10.21 -11.75
N MET A 590 9.54 8.88 -11.55
CA MET A 590 10.72 8.10 -11.84
C MET A 590 10.37 6.86 -12.67
N LEU A 591 11.31 6.43 -13.52
CA LEU A 591 11.38 5.08 -14.05
C LEU A 591 12.68 4.47 -13.58
N ILE A 592 12.62 3.58 -12.60
CA ILE A 592 13.79 2.83 -12.14
C ILE A 592 13.44 1.35 -12.04
N GLY A 593 14.18 0.54 -12.78
CA GLY A 593 14.19 -0.89 -12.62
C GLY A 593 15.40 -1.32 -11.79
N PHE A 594 15.25 -1.45 -10.47
CA PHE A 594 16.31 -2.02 -9.65
C PHE A 594 16.49 -3.50 -9.93
N TYR A 595 17.73 -3.97 -9.84
CA TYR A 595 18.07 -5.39 -10.00
C TYR A 595 19.24 -5.77 -9.09
N SER A 596 19.38 -7.06 -8.81
CA SER A 596 20.58 -7.63 -8.19
C SER A 596 21.13 -8.77 -9.06
N ILE A 597 22.46 -8.80 -9.19
CA ILE A 597 23.19 -9.82 -9.96
C ILE A 597 24.30 -10.45 -9.13
N ILE A 598 24.67 -11.67 -9.50
CA ILE A 598 25.88 -12.35 -9.03
C ILE A 598 26.95 -12.25 -10.11
N GLU A 599 28.16 -11.87 -9.69
CA GLU A 599 29.37 -11.92 -10.47
C GLU A 599 30.36 -12.88 -9.79
N ARG A 600 30.93 -13.79 -10.53
CA ARG A 600 32.02 -14.64 -10.00
C ARG A 600 33.29 -13.79 -9.84
N ARG A 601 33.97 -13.96 -8.69
CA ARG A 601 35.20 -13.25 -8.35
C ARG A 601 36.38 -13.87 -9.08
#